data_ae769f7ba4e2ec86f389499d9b63b861
#
_entry.id   ae769f7ba4e2ec86f389499d9b63b861
#
_cell.length_a   1.000
_cell.length_b   1.000
_cell.length_c   1.000
_cell.angle_alpha   90.00
_cell.angle_beta   90.00
_cell.angle_gamma   90.00
#
_symmetry.space_group_name_H-M   'P 1'
#
loop_
_entity.id
_entity.type
_entity.pdbx_description
1 polymer ?
#
loop_
_entity_poly.entity_id
_entity_poly.type
_entity_poly.pdbx_seq_one_letter_code
_entity_poly.pdbx_strand_id
1 'polypeptide(L)'
;MFGHTPEGAVAQLAAIDASVLEQMSVPQAREVHSAWVQPGGPSFEEWDLTQNVTAFLRGARQGASKDVTTMVEVAPAGGLVKGVDGPDWVLACVLLDVESTIQTSYRMGWANCQRMLWTGVTMKVAASGASPRQMAATSLSRRTPSSRMGRSSP
;
A
#
# COMPACT_ATOMS: atom_id res chain seq x y z
N MET A 1 -1.69 -17.41 -7.54
CA MET A 1 -2.92 -16.77 -7.05
C MET A 1 -2.87 -16.76 -5.52
N PHE A 2 -3.08 -15.62 -4.90
CA PHE A 2 -3.05 -15.50 -3.44
C PHE A 2 -4.45 -15.77 -2.87
N GLY A 3 -4.52 -16.45 -1.72
CA GLY A 3 -5.80 -16.79 -1.09
C GLY A 3 -6.52 -15.57 -0.49
N HIS A 4 -7.84 -15.71 -0.32
CA HIS A 4 -8.68 -14.76 0.43
C HIS A 4 -8.46 -14.97 1.95
N THR A 5 -7.26 -14.67 2.41
CA THR A 5 -6.82 -14.79 3.80
C THR A 5 -5.94 -13.59 4.17
N PRO A 6 -5.80 -13.28 5.45
CA PRO A 6 -4.89 -12.22 5.88
C PRO A 6 -3.44 -12.45 5.41
N GLU A 7 -2.97 -13.68 5.47
CA GLU A 7 -1.63 -14.08 5.00
C GLU A 7 -1.51 -13.95 3.48
N GLY A 8 -2.59 -14.26 2.75
CA GLY A 8 -2.69 -14.05 1.30
C GLY A 8 -2.59 -12.57 0.93
N ALA A 9 -3.15 -11.67 1.73
CA ALA A 9 -3.02 -10.24 1.55
C ALA A 9 -1.57 -9.76 1.75
N VAL A 10 -0.86 -10.28 2.74
CA VAL A 10 0.56 -9.99 2.98
C VAL A 10 1.41 -10.49 1.81
N ALA A 11 1.18 -11.72 1.36
CA ALA A 11 1.91 -12.29 0.23
C ALA A 11 1.67 -11.51 -1.07
N GLN A 12 0.45 -11.08 -1.30
CA GLN A 12 0.11 -10.27 -2.47
C GLN A 12 0.75 -8.88 -2.42
N LEU A 13 0.74 -8.22 -1.25
CA LEU A 13 1.43 -6.95 -1.07
C LEU A 13 2.93 -7.09 -1.35
N ALA A 14 3.56 -8.13 -0.83
CA ALA A 14 4.98 -8.41 -1.08
C ALA A 14 5.27 -8.58 -2.59
N ALA A 15 4.40 -9.27 -3.32
CA ALA A 15 4.55 -9.46 -4.76
C ALA A 15 4.38 -8.15 -5.54
N ILE A 16 3.43 -7.31 -5.16
CA ILE A 16 3.22 -5.97 -5.75
C ILE A 16 4.47 -5.12 -5.54
N ASP A 17 4.92 -5.01 -4.31
CA ASP A 17 6.07 -4.19 -3.93
C ASP A 17 7.35 -4.66 -4.62
N ALA A 18 7.61 -5.97 -4.61
CA ALA A 18 8.79 -6.54 -5.27
C ALA A 18 8.78 -6.26 -6.78
N SER A 19 7.64 -6.42 -7.45
CA SER A 19 7.54 -6.20 -8.89
C SER A 19 7.86 -4.76 -9.31
N VAL A 20 7.47 -3.79 -8.50
CA VAL A 20 7.77 -2.37 -8.76
C VAL A 20 9.22 -2.03 -8.44
N LEU A 21 9.72 -2.51 -7.30
CA LEU A 21 11.10 -2.22 -6.86
C LEU A 21 12.15 -2.88 -7.76
N GLU A 22 11.93 -4.09 -8.23
CA GLU A 22 12.85 -4.77 -9.16
C GLU A 22 12.96 -4.06 -10.50
N GLN A 23 11.86 -3.54 -11.00
CA GLN A 23 11.82 -2.87 -12.29
C GLN A 23 12.41 -1.45 -12.23
N MET A 24 12.27 -0.74 -11.12
CA MET A 24 12.68 0.66 -10.97
C MET A 24 12.33 1.47 -12.22
N SER A 25 11.07 1.45 -12.60
CA SER A 25 10.51 2.05 -13.80
C SER A 25 9.22 2.78 -13.47
N VAL A 26 9.15 4.07 -13.77
CA VAL A 26 7.95 4.89 -13.55
C VAL A 26 6.78 4.41 -14.43
N PRO A 27 6.95 4.10 -15.72
CA PRO A 27 5.87 3.52 -16.53
C PRO A 27 5.34 2.20 -15.96
N GLN A 28 6.23 1.30 -15.54
CA GLN A 28 5.84 0.02 -14.94
C GLN A 28 5.11 0.21 -13.61
N ALA A 29 5.61 1.12 -12.76
CA ALA A 29 4.93 1.46 -11.50
C ALA A 29 3.50 1.98 -11.75
N ARG A 30 3.28 2.75 -12.81
CA ARG A 30 1.96 3.25 -13.21
C ARG A 30 1.02 2.11 -13.62
N GLU A 31 1.51 1.14 -14.36
CA GLU A 31 0.73 -0.03 -14.74
C GLU A 31 0.32 -0.86 -13.52
N VAL A 32 1.27 -1.10 -12.61
CA VAL A 32 1.01 -1.84 -11.36
C VAL A 32 0.03 -1.07 -10.47
N HIS A 33 0.19 0.25 -10.33
CA HIS A 33 -0.76 1.08 -9.58
C HIS A 33 -2.17 0.97 -10.15
N SER A 34 -2.33 1.09 -11.46
CA SER A 34 -3.64 1.00 -12.13
C SER A 34 -4.30 -0.37 -11.93
N ALA A 35 -3.51 -1.44 -11.88
CA ALA A 35 -4.01 -2.79 -11.71
C ALA A 35 -4.37 -3.12 -10.25
N TRP A 36 -3.61 -2.60 -9.29
CA TRP A 36 -3.62 -3.10 -7.90
C TRP A 36 -4.05 -2.07 -6.84
N VAL A 37 -4.16 -0.80 -7.18
CA VAL A 37 -4.72 0.22 -6.28
C VAL A 37 -6.17 0.50 -6.65
N GLN A 38 -7.05 0.45 -5.65
CA GLN A 38 -8.47 0.73 -5.86
C GLN A 38 -8.74 2.22 -6.06
N PRO A 39 -9.84 2.57 -6.72
CA PRO A 39 -10.37 3.94 -6.69
C PRO A 39 -10.55 4.41 -5.23
N GLY A 40 -10.09 5.62 -4.92
CA GLY A 40 -10.06 6.15 -3.55
C GLY A 40 -8.82 5.73 -2.75
N GLY A 41 -7.97 4.86 -3.26
CA GLY A 41 -6.64 4.59 -2.75
C GLY A 41 -5.69 5.76 -2.99
N PRO A 42 -4.40 5.63 -2.60
CA PRO A 42 -3.42 6.67 -2.85
C PRO A 42 -3.33 6.98 -4.36
N SER A 43 -3.21 8.26 -4.70
CA SER A 43 -2.90 8.63 -6.09
C SER A 43 -1.56 8.05 -6.51
N PHE A 44 -1.31 7.99 -7.81
CA PHE A 44 -0.03 7.47 -8.31
C PHE A 44 1.16 8.25 -7.76
N GLU A 45 1.04 9.55 -7.65
CA GLU A 45 2.08 10.46 -7.16
C GLU A 45 2.30 10.33 -5.64
N GLU A 46 1.25 10.01 -4.88
CA GLU A 46 1.30 9.83 -3.42
C GLU A 46 1.67 8.41 -3.01
N TRP A 47 1.67 7.48 -3.94
CA TRP A 47 1.98 6.09 -3.65
C TRP A 47 3.45 5.92 -3.28
N ASP A 48 3.70 5.31 -2.12
CA ASP A 48 5.06 5.16 -1.58
C ASP A 48 6.03 4.51 -2.58
N LEU A 49 5.56 3.53 -3.34
CA LEU A 49 6.38 2.88 -4.37
C LEU A 49 6.78 3.83 -5.49
N THR A 50 5.87 4.69 -5.94
CA THR A 50 6.18 5.72 -6.94
C THR A 50 7.24 6.68 -6.43
N GLN A 51 7.10 7.12 -5.18
CA GLN A 51 8.06 8.02 -4.55
C GLN A 51 9.44 7.37 -4.42
N ASN A 52 9.49 6.10 -4.02
CA ASN A 52 10.74 5.34 -3.91
C ASN A 52 11.42 5.13 -5.26
N VAL A 53 10.69 4.71 -6.28
CA VAL A 53 11.21 4.56 -7.65
C VAL A 53 11.77 5.88 -8.18
N THR A 54 11.01 6.96 -8.01
CA THR A 54 11.43 8.30 -8.47
C THR A 54 12.68 8.78 -7.73
N ALA A 55 12.76 8.57 -6.43
CA ALA A 55 13.93 8.94 -5.63
C ALA A 55 15.17 8.12 -6.03
N PHE A 56 15.00 6.81 -6.24
CA PHE A 56 16.08 5.94 -6.71
C PHE A 56 16.63 6.41 -8.07
N LEU A 57 15.77 6.60 -9.06
CA LEU A 57 16.16 7.03 -10.40
C LEU A 57 16.83 8.39 -10.40
N ARG A 58 16.35 9.33 -9.59
CA ARG A 58 16.96 10.64 -9.42
C ARG A 58 18.36 10.53 -8.79
N GLY A 59 18.48 9.75 -7.71
CA GLY A 59 19.76 9.50 -7.06
C GLY A 59 20.79 8.84 -7.97
N ALA A 60 20.33 7.90 -8.79
CA ALA A 60 21.16 7.23 -9.79
C ALA A 60 21.42 8.05 -11.05
N ARG A 61 20.83 9.25 -11.18
CA ARG A 61 20.88 10.12 -12.37
C ARG A 61 20.41 9.41 -13.64
N GLN A 62 19.40 8.58 -13.51
CA GLN A 62 18.75 7.85 -14.59
C GLN A 62 17.43 8.53 -15.01
N GLY A 63 16.87 8.12 -16.13
CA GLY A 63 15.61 8.66 -16.66
C GLY A 63 14.37 8.11 -15.97
N ALA A 64 13.34 7.82 -16.75
CA ALA A 64 12.07 7.27 -16.24
C ALA A 64 12.16 5.79 -15.85
N SER A 65 13.24 5.10 -16.21
CA SER A 65 13.50 3.70 -15.88
C SER A 65 14.99 3.50 -15.65
N LYS A 66 15.32 2.49 -14.84
CA LYS A 66 16.72 2.10 -14.65
C LYS A 66 17.31 1.64 -15.99
N ASP A 67 18.60 1.86 -16.17
CA ASP A 67 19.31 1.38 -17.35
C ASP A 67 19.62 -0.13 -17.24
N VAL A 68 20.06 -0.72 -18.34
CA VAL A 68 20.31 -2.18 -18.43
C VAL A 68 21.49 -2.65 -17.58
N THR A 69 22.35 -1.74 -17.14
CA THR A 69 23.52 -2.05 -16.30
C THR A 69 23.19 -1.98 -14.81
N THR A 70 22.03 -1.42 -14.45
CA THR A 70 21.56 -1.34 -13.07
C THR A 70 20.76 -2.57 -12.74
N MET A 71 21.24 -3.33 -11.76
CA MET A 71 20.54 -4.50 -11.24
C MET A 71 19.86 -4.15 -9.92
N VAL A 72 18.63 -4.63 -9.76
CA VAL A 72 17.89 -4.55 -8.50
C VAL A 72 17.27 -5.91 -8.23
N GLU A 73 17.62 -6.47 -7.08
CA GLU A 73 17.08 -7.74 -6.61
C GLU A 73 16.28 -7.50 -5.34
N VAL A 74 15.12 -8.13 -5.23
CA VAL A 74 14.22 -7.98 -4.10
C VAL A 74 13.86 -9.36 -3.55
N ALA A 75 14.08 -9.57 -2.27
CA ALA A 75 13.72 -10.79 -1.59
C ALA A 75 12.80 -10.51 -0.40
N PRO A 76 11.73 -11.29 -0.20
CA PRO A 76 10.93 -11.21 1.02
C PRO A 76 11.77 -11.53 2.25
N ALA A 77 11.76 -10.65 3.25
CA ALA A 77 12.46 -10.85 4.53
C ALA A 77 11.47 -11.09 5.69
N GLY A 78 10.22 -10.63 5.56
CA GLY A 78 9.20 -10.87 6.56
C GLY A 78 7.85 -10.28 6.15
N GLY A 79 6.82 -10.67 6.90
CA GLY A 79 5.48 -10.14 6.74
C GLY A 79 4.68 -10.23 8.02
N LEU A 80 3.73 -9.33 8.20
CA LEU A 80 2.91 -9.23 9.38
C LEU A 80 1.49 -8.82 9.01
N VAL A 81 0.51 -9.54 9.53
CA VAL A 81 -0.88 -9.08 9.60
C VAL A 81 -1.01 -8.17 10.82
N LYS A 82 -1.10 -6.86 10.60
CA LYS A 82 -1.18 -5.88 11.68
C LYS A 82 -2.61 -5.68 12.18
N GLY A 83 -3.61 -5.98 11.37
CA GLY A 83 -5.01 -5.91 11.74
C GLY A 83 -5.92 -6.46 10.67
N VAL A 84 -7.12 -6.84 11.09
CA VAL A 84 -8.21 -7.28 10.22
C VAL A 84 -9.51 -6.61 10.66
N ASP A 85 -10.41 -6.38 9.70
CA ASP A 85 -11.77 -5.90 9.96
C ASP A 85 -12.74 -6.67 9.07
N GLY A 86 -13.27 -7.76 9.59
CA GLY A 86 -14.04 -8.73 8.83
C GLY A 86 -13.15 -9.55 7.88
N PRO A 87 -13.75 -10.35 6.97
CA PRO A 87 -13.02 -11.25 6.10
C PRO A 87 -12.31 -10.54 4.94
N ASP A 88 -12.70 -9.32 4.61
CA ASP A 88 -12.32 -8.65 3.37
C ASP A 88 -11.29 -7.53 3.54
N TRP A 89 -11.05 -7.08 4.76
CA TRP A 89 -10.15 -5.96 5.04
C TRP A 89 -8.99 -6.37 5.93
N VAL A 90 -7.77 -6.09 5.47
CA VAL A 90 -6.53 -6.45 6.14
C VAL A 90 -5.56 -5.26 6.12
N LEU A 91 -4.95 -4.95 7.26
CA LEU A 91 -3.76 -4.11 7.31
C LEU A 91 -2.54 -5.05 7.25
N ALA A 92 -1.94 -5.11 6.08
CA ALA A 92 -0.80 -5.95 5.78
C ALA A 92 0.50 -5.14 5.83
N CYS A 93 1.53 -5.70 6.43
CA CYS A 93 2.89 -5.15 6.42
C CYS A 93 3.86 -6.14 5.83
N VAL A 94 4.81 -5.66 5.05
CA VAL A 94 5.88 -6.47 4.46
C VAL A 94 7.23 -5.85 4.76
N LEU A 95 8.24 -6.69 4.87
CA LEU A 95 9.64 -6.32 4.89
C LEU A 95 10.33 -7.01 3.73
N LEU A 96 10.98 -6.24 2.89
CA LEU A 96 11.74 -6.70 1.75
C LEU A 96 13.22 -6.35 1.93
N ASP A 97 14.06 -7.24 1.49
CA ASP A 97 15.50 -7.02 1.35
C ASP A 97 15.75 -6.61 -0.09
N VAL A 98 16.28 -5.41 -0.26
CA VAL A 98 16.51 -4.82 -1.58
C VAL A 98 18.01 -4.65 -1.77
N GLU A 99 18.55 -5.28 -2.78
CA GLU A 99 19.93 -5.12 -3.21
C GLU A 99 19.97 -4.43 -4.58
N SER A 100 20.69 -3.34 -4.67
CA SER A 100 20.87 -2.61 -5.92
C SER A 100 22.34 -2.50 -6.26
N THR A 101 22.69 -2.76 -7.52
CA THR A 101 24.04 -2.68 -8.05
C THR A 101 24.06 -1.76 -9.27
N ILE A 102 24.80 -0.66 -9.18
CA ILE A 102 25.11 0.23 -10.30
C ILE A 102 26.60 0.08 -10.63
N GLN A 103 27.47 0.63 -9.81
CA GLN A 103 28.92 0.38 -9.83
C GLN A 103 29.35 -0.37 -8.57
N THR A 104 28.63 -0.17 -7.50
CA THR A 104 28.81 -0.79 -6.20
C THR A 104 27.47 -1.30 -5.73
N SER A 105 27.47 -2.43 -5.02
CA SER A 105 26.26 -3.00 -4.44
C SER A 105 25.89 -2.29 -3.15
N TYR A 106 24.61 -1.95 -3.03
CA TYR A 106 23.98 -1.42 -1.82
C TYR A 106 22.82 -2.31 -1.41
N ARG A 107 22.72 -2.58 -0.12
CA ARG A 107 21.65 -3.39 0.45
C ARG A 107 20.90 -2.61 1.50
N MET A 108 19.56 -2.70 1.46
CA MET A 108 18.68 -2.03 2.41
C MET A 108 17.44 -2.86 2.68
N GLY A 109 16.92 -2.74 3.90
CA GLY A 109 15.57 -3.19 4.24
C GLY A 109 14.55 -2.15 3.81
N TRP A 110 13.49 -2.59 3.16
CA TRP A 110 12.36 -1.75 2.80
C TRP A 110 11.08 -2.32 3.43
N ALA A 111 10.38 -1.48 4.18
CA ALA A 111 9.16 -1.88 4.87
C ALA A 111 7.97 -1.06 4.39
N ASN A 112 6.86 -1.73 4.18
CA ASN A 112 5.61 -1.11 3.75
C ASN A 112 4.41 -1.73 4.46
N CYS A 113 3.48 -0.88 4.88
CA CYS A 113 2.19 -1.30 5.42
C CYS A 113 1.08 -0.67 4.59
N GLN A 114 0.20 -1.50 4.05
CA GLN A 114 -0.92 -1.05 3.24
C GLN A 114 -2.23 -1.69 3.72
N ARG A 115 -3.30 -0.95 3.54
CA ARG A 115 -4.64 -1.47 3.70
C ARG A 115 -5.01 -2.24 2.44
N MET A 116 -5.36 -3.51 2.63
CA MET A 116 -5.75 -4.40 1.53
C MET A 116 -7.23 -4.73 1.67
N LEU A 117 -7.95 -4.66 0.56
CA LEU A 117 -9.36 -4.97 0.49
C LEU A 117 -9.63 -6.04 -0.56
N TRP A 118 -10.39 -7.06 -0.20
CA TRP A 118 -10.83 -8.08 -1.13
C TRP A 118 -11.91 -7.54 -2.07
N THR A 119 -11.73 -7.76 -3.37
CA THR A 119 -12.61 -7.21 -4.42
C THR A 119 -13.53 -8.26 -5.04
N GLY A 120 -13.64 -9.44 -4.42
CA GLY A 120 -14.36 -10.60 -4.97
C GLY A 120 -13.48 -11.52 -5.82
N VAL A 121 -12.32 -11.05 -6.27
CA VAL A 121 -11.37 -11.80 -7.09
C VAL A 121 -9.97 -11.82 -6.47
N THR A 122 -9.54 -10.70 -5.94
CA THR A 122 -8.18 -10.53 -5.40
C THR A 122 -8.16 -9.42 -4.36
N MET A 123 -7.09 -9.37 -3.56
CA MET A 123 -6.80 -8.24 -2.67
C MET A 123 -6.24 -7.07 -3.46
N LYS A 124 -6.67 -5.85 -3.15
CA LYS A 124 -6.13 -4.60 -3.71
C LYS A 124 -5.79 -3.62 -2.62
N VAL A 125 -4.86 -2.73 -2.91
CA VAL A 125 -4.52 -1.61 -2.02
C VAL A 125 -5.69 -0.66 -1.93
N ALA A 126 -6.16 -0.41 -0.71
CA ALA A 126 -7.33 0.42 -0.42
C ALA A 126 -6.93 1.84 0.05
N ALA A 127 -7.93 2.69 0.23
CA ALA A 127 -7.75 4.04 0.73
C ALA A 127 -7.06 4.09 2.10
N SER A 128 -6.28 5.12 2.32
CA SER A 128 -5.65 5.45 3.61
C SER A 128 -6.68 6.04 4.58
N GLY A 129 -7.67 5.25 4.99
CA GLY A 129 -8.73 5.66 5.90
C GLY A 129 -8.90 4.72 7.07
N ALA A 130 -9.84 5.05 7.95
CA ALA A 130 -10.28 4.14 9.01
C ALA A 130 -10.86 2.86 8.42
N SER A 131 -10.80 1.76 9.16
CA SER A 131 -11.45 0.53 8.76
C SER A 131 -12.97 0.71 8.64
N PRO A 132 -13.70 -0.17 7.93
CA PRO A 132 -15.16 -0.10 7.82
C PRO A 132 -15.87 0.05 9.17
N ARG A 133 -15.41 -0.65 10.20
CA ARG A 133 -15.97 -0.55 11.55
C ARG A 133 -15.71 0.81 12.18
N GLN A 134 -14.52 1.38 12.03
CA GLN A 134 -14.19 2.71 12.54
C GLN A 134 -15.01 3.80 11.84
N MET A 135 -15.25 3.68 10.55
CA MET A 135 -16.13 4.59 9.80
C MET A 135 -17.56 4.49 10.26
N ALA A 136 -18.08 3.28 10.49
CA ALA A 136 -19.43 3.06 11.02
C ALA A 136 -19.60 3.65 12.44
N ALA A 137 -18.63 3.45 13.34
CA ALA A 137 -18.65 4.00 14.69
C ALA A 137 -18.65 5.54 14.69
N THR A 138 -17.87 6.17 13.81
CA THR A 138 -17.84 7.63 13.67
C THR A 138 -19.17 8.18 13.15
N SER A 139 -19.84 7.49 12.25
CA SER A 139 -21.14 7.89 11.71
C SER A 139 -22.26 7.81 12.76
N LEU A 140 -22.21 6.82 13.63
CA LEU A 140 -23.16 6.65 14.76
C LEU A 140 -22.97 7.74 15.83
N SER A 141 -21.73 8.11 16.12
CA SER A 141 -21.43 9.16 17.12
C SER A 141 -21.91 10.54 16.69
N ARG A 142 -22.10 10.79 15.41
CA ARG A 142 -22.65 12.08 14.90
C ARG A 142 -24.18 12.17 14.93
N ARG A 143 -24.89 11.12 15.34
CA ARG A 143 -26.35 11.07 15.39
C ARG A 143 -26.93 11.21 16.78
N THR A 144 -26.33 11.93 17.70
CA THR A 144 -26.98 12.34 18.92
C THR A 144 -27.88 13.55 18.62
N PRO A 145 -29.19 13.46 18.76
CA PRO A 145 -30.06 14.60 18.60
C PRO A 145 -29.80 15.57 19.77
N SER A 146 -29.50 16.80 19.43
CA SER A 146 -29.51 17.92 20.36
C SER A 146 -30.89 18.00 21.01
N SER A 147 -31.00 17.61 22.26
CA SER A 147 -32.19 17.82 23.06
C SER A 147 -32.37 19.32 23.25
N ARG A 148 -33.23 19.89 22.45
CA ARG A 148 -33.72 21.25 22.64
C ARG A 148 -34.54 21.30 23.94
N MET A 149 -33.94 21.66 25.04
CA MET A 149 -34.68 22.01 26.24
C MET A 149 -35.53 23.25 25.94
N GLY A 150 -36.83 23.04 25.79
CA GLY A 150 -37.81 24.10 25.80
C GLY A 150 -37.82 24.76 27.17
N ARG A 151 -37.47 26.04 27.23
CA ARG A 151 -37.66 26.89 28.40
C ARG A 151 -39.08 27.45 28.32
N SER A 152 -39.99 26.87 29.10
CA SER A 152 -41.24 27.56 29.44
C SER A 152 -40.92 28.59 30.51
N SER A 153 -41.31 29.82 30.30
CA SER A 153 -41.42 30.85 31.33
C SER A 153 -42.89 31.26 31.46
N PRO A 154 -43.35 31.57 32.67
CA PRO A 154 -44.74 31.95 32.98
C PRO A 154 -45.14 33.32 32.48
#